data_03ed41b0a6865465d7e90c8d82b644d9
#
_entry.id   03ed41b0a6865465d7e90c8d82b644d9
#
_cell.length_a   1.000
_cell.length_b   1.000
_cell.length_c   1.000
_cell.angle_alpha   90.00
_cell.angle_beta   90.00
_cell.angle_gamma   90.00
#
_symmetry.space_group_name_H-M   'P 1'
#
loop_
_entity.id
_entity.type
_entity.pdbx_description
1 polymer ?
#
loop_
_entity_poly.entity_id
_entity_poly.type
_entity_poly.pdbx_seq_one_letter_code
_entity_poly.pdbx_strand_id
1 'polypeptide(L)'
;MFVSTNIMEEEPVVNAVNQIKDKFGGLHIAVNCAGTGYPGRILGKEAPHPLDAFQFIINLNLVGTFNVMRIAAELMDKNEPDEKGEKGVIINTASVAGYEGQIGQSAYSASKAGVIGLTLTAARDLARHAVRVCTIAPGIFDTPLMQLAPDKVRDPLLESTQFPHRFGQPSEFADLAVHIVENAYLNGETIRLDSGMRMKPR
;
A
#
# COMPACT_ATOMS: atom_id res chain seq x y z
N MET A 1 -11.35 9.71 14.86
CA MET A 1 -12.45 9.96 13.89
C MET A 1 -12.45 8.81 12.90
N PHE A 2 -13.61 8.29 12.53
CA PHE A 2 -13.77 7.29 11.46
C PHE A 2 -14.65 7.90 10.36
N VAL A 3 -14.26 7.74 9.10
CA VAL A 3 -15.02 8.15 7.93
C VAL A 3 -15.05 6.98 6.95
N SER A 4 -16.23 6.42 6.69
CA SER A 4 -16.38 5.36 5.68
C SER A 4 -16.16 5.97 4.28
N THR A 5 -15.17 5.48 3.56
CA THR A 5 -14.73 6.10 2.31
C THR A 5 -14.47 5.04 1.24
N ASN A 6 -15.11 5.16 0.09
CA ASN A 6 -14.75 4.40 -1.09
C ASN A 6 -13.59 5.11 -1.80
N ILE A 7 -12.38 4.54 -1.72
CA ILE A 7 -11.20 5.16 -2.30
C ILE A 7 -11.16 5.09 -3.84
N MET A 8 -12.01 4.29 -4.47
CA MET A 8 -12.13 4.20 -5.93
C MET A 8 -12.90 5.39 -6.53
N GLU A 9 -13.54 6.19 -5.70
CA GLU A 9 -14.34 7.36 -6.11
C GLU A 9 -13.69 8.64 -5.58
N GLU A 10 -13.73 9.70 -6.37
CA GLU A 10 -13.09 10.96 -6.01
C GLU A 10 -13.82 11.67 -4.87
N GLU A 11 -15.12 11.87 -5.00
CA GLU A 11 -15.93 12.66 -4.06
C GLU A 11 -15.86 12.12 -2.61
N PRO A 12 -15.99 10.81 -2.33
CA PRO A 12 -15.83 10.29 -0.98
C PRO A 12 -14.45 10.57 -0.37
N VAL A 13 -13.37 10.53 -1.17
CA VAL A 13 -12.02 10.82 -0.69
C VAL A 13 -11.87 12.32 -0.39
N VAL A 14 -12.35 13.19 -1.27
CA VAL A 14 -12.37 14.65 -1.03
C VAL A 14 -13.14 14.98 0.25
N ASN A 15 -14.31 14.38 0.44
CA ASN A 15 -15.12 14.58 1.64
C ASN A 15 -14.39 14.11 2.91
N ALA A 16 -13.72 12.96 2.87
CA ALA A 16 -12.95 12.46 4.01
C ALA A 16 -11.78 13.38 4.37
N VAL A 17 -11.02 13.84 3.37
CA VAL A 17 -9.89 14.76 3.56
C VAL A 17 -10.34 16.12 4.08
N ASN A 18 -11.48 16.65 3.60
CA ASN A 18 -12.06 17.89 4.12
C ASN A 18 -12.47 17.75 5.60
N GLN A 19 -13.08 16.64 6.00
CA GLN A 19 -13.40 16.38 7.40
C GLN A 19 -12.15 16.32 8.30
N ILE A 20 -11.03 15.80 7.79
CA ILE A 20 -9.74 15.81 8.49
C ILE A 20 -9.27 17.25 8.68
N LYS A 21 -9.30 18.06 7.62
CA LYS A 21 -8.92 19.47 7.65
C LYS A 21 -9.77 20.24 8.66
N ASP A 22 -11.09 20.08 8.60
CA ASP A 22 -12.02 20.80 9.48
C ASP A 22 -11.82 20.44 10.96
N LYS A 23 -11.47 19.18 11.23
CA LYS A 23 -11.30 18.70 12.61
C LYS A 23 -9.91 18.96 13.18
N PHE A 24 -8.86 18.85 12.37
CA PHE A 24 -7.47 18.86 12.83
C PHE A 24 -6.63 20.02 12.27
N GLY A 25 -7.20 20.83 11.38
CA GLY A 25 -6.53 21.98 10.77
C GLY A 25 -5.64 21.67 9.57
N GLY A 26 -5.25 20.41 9.38
CA GLY A 26 -4.38 19.98 8.27
C GLY A 26 -4.20 18.46 8.22
N LEU A 27 -3.45 17.99 7.24
CA LEU A 27 -3.06 16.59 7.05
C LEU A 27 -1.55 16.54 6.81
N HIS A 28 -0.79 15.82 7.64
CA HIS A 28 0.67 15.75 7.55
C HIS A 28 1.16 14.34 7.20
N ILE A 29 0.38 13.31 7.53
CA ILE A 29 0.74 11.91 7.31
C ILE A 29 -0.45 11.20 6.68
N ALA A 30 -0.23 10.53 5.55
CA ALA A 30 -1.21 9.65 4.93
C ALA A 30 -0.61 8.24 4.75
N VAL A 31 -1.28 7.23 5.32
CA VAL A 31 -0.86 5.82 5.19
C VAL A 31 -1.94 5.05 4.43
N ASN A 32 -1.64 4.64 3.22
CA ASN A 32 -2.54 3.90 2.34
C ASN A 32 -2.43 2.40 2.59
N CYS A 33 -3.37 1.83 3.36
CA CYS A 33 -3.42 0.39 3.65
C CYS A 33 -4.60 -0.33 2.98
N ALA A 34 -5.52 0.38 2.33
CA ALA A 34 -6.66 -0.22 1.67
C ALA A 34 -6.24 -1.06 0.47
N GLY A 35 -6.76 -2.27 0.37
CA GLY A 35 -6.46 -3.16 -0.75
C GLY A 35 -6.91 -4.59 -0.48
N THR A 36 -7.07 -5.35 -1.55
CA THR A 36 -7.42 -6.78 -1.49
C THR A 36 -6.81 -7.54 -2.66
N GLY A 37 -6.90 -8.87 -2.61
CA GLY A 37 -6.56 -9.77 -3.72
C GLY A 37 -7.78 -10.53 -4.21
N TYR A 38 -7.75 -10.92 -5.48
CA TYR A 38 -8.69 -11.87 -6.07
C TYR A 38 -7.86 -12.94 -6.80
N PRO A 39 -7.77 -14.16 -6.24
CA PRO A 39 -6.97 -15.21 -6.84
C PRO A 39 -7.67 -15.77 -8.10
N GLY A 40 -6.94 -15.84 -9.20
CA GLY A 40 -7.45 -16.38 -10.45
C GLY A 40 -6.34 -16.51 -11.50
N ARG A 41 -6.30 -17.69 -12.17
CA ARG A 41 -5.37 -17.90 -13.28
C ARG A 41 -5.83 -17.15 -14.51
N ILE A 42 -4.91 -16.69 -15.34
CA ILE A 42 -5.21 -16.05 -16.64
C ILE A 42 -6.10 -16.97 -17.49
N LEU A 43 -5.76 -18.26 -17.49
CA LEU A 43 -6.62 -19.30 -18.08
C LEU A 43 -7.03 -20.28 -16.98
N GLY A 44 -8.31 -20.22 -16.59
CA GLY A 44 -8.94 -21.18 -15.67
C GLY A 44 -9.28 -22.50 -16.34
N LYS A 45 -9.96 -23.39 -15.61
CA LYS A 45 -10.40 -24.68 -16.18
C LYS A 45 -11.53 -24.52 -17.16
N GLU A 46 -12.45 -23.60 -16.93
CA GLU A 46 -13.68 -23.43 -17.71
C GLU A 46 -13.67 -22.16 -18.55
N ALA A 47 -13.03 -21.10 -18.06
CA ALA A 47 -13.01 -19.80 -18.71
C ALA A 47 -11.72 -19.02 -18.42
N PRO A 48 -11.39 -17.99 -19.24
CA PRO A 48 -10.37 -17.01 -18.88
C PRO A 48 -10.73 -16.27 -17.60
N HIS A 49 -9.70 -15.65 -16.96
CA HIS A 49 -9.91 -14.79 -15.81
C HIS A 49 -10.92 -13.68 -16.12
N PRO A 50 -11.94 -13.45 -15.26
CA PRO A 50 -12.92 -12.39 -15.49
C PRO A 50 -12.25 -11.02 -15.55
N LEU A 51 -12.52 -10.27 -16.60
CA LEU A 51 -11.91 -8.95 -16.81
C LEU A 51 -12.35 -7.94 -15.75
N ASP A 52 -13.59 -8.00 -15.33
CA ASP A 52 -14.16 -7.16 -14.27
C ASP A 52 -13.49 -7.39 -12.90
N ALA A 53 -13.16 -8.65 -12.57
CA ALA A 53 -12.40 -8.98 -11.37
C ALA A 53 -10.97 -8.41 -11.46
N PHE A 54 -10.31 -8.50 -12.61
CA PHE A 54 -9.00 -7.87 -12.82
C PHE A 54 -9.11 -6.35 -12.64
N GLN A 55 -10.07 -5.71 -13.32
CA GLN A 55 -10.29 -4.26 -13.24
C GLN A 55 -10.60 -3.81 -11.81
N PHE A 56 -11.42 -4.55 -11.09
CA PHE A 56 -11.72 -4.23 -9.68
C PHE A 56 -10.46 -4.18 -8.83
N ILE A 57 -9.56 -5.15 -8.95
CA ILE A 57 -8.31 -5.18 -8.17
C ILE A 57 -7.37 -4.03 -8.56
N ILE A 58 -7.26 -3.73 -9.85
CA ILE A 58 -6.46 -2.57 -10.32
C ILE A 58 -7.08 -1.27 -9.79
N ASN A 59 -8.39 -1.11 -9.91
CA ASN A 59 -9.08 0.10 -9.46
C ASN A 59 -8.96 0.31 -7.95
N LEU A 60 -9.12 -0.74 -7.15
CA LEU A 60 -8.99 -0.61 -5.70
C LEU A 60 -7.54 -0.34 -5.28
N ASN A 61 -6.62 -1.24 -5.67
CA ASN A 61 -5.27 -1.25 -5.11
C ASN A 61 -4.36 -0.16 -5.69
N LEU A 62 -4.52 0.17 -6.98
CA LEU A 62 -3.64 1.12 -7.68
C LEU A 62 -4.32 2.47 -7.88
N VAL A 63 -5.47 2.50 -8.55
CA VAL A 63 -6.16 3.75 -8.84
C VAL A 63 -6.67 4.40 -7.54
N GLY A 64 -7.22 3.61 -6.61
CA GLY A 64 -7.66 4.09 -5.30
C GLY A 64 -6.51 4.64 -4.46
N THR A 65 -5.35 3.96 -4.43
CA THR A 65 -4.14 4.47 -3.76
C THR A 65 -3.70 5.80 -4.37
N PHE A 66 -3.65 5.90 -5.69
CA PHE A 66 -3.32 7.14 -6.38
C PHE A 66 -4.34 8.25 -6.09
N ASN A 67 -5.64 7.93 -6.05
CA ASN A 67 -6.70 8.87 -5.74
C ASN A 67 -6.54 9.49 -4.34
N VAL A 68 -6.31 8.66 -3.32
CA VAL A 68 -6.03 9.16 -1.95
C VAL A 68 -4.74 9.98 -1.93
N MET A 69 -3.67 9.50 -2.58
CA MET A 69 -2.38 10.18 -2.61
C MET A 69 -2.47 11.59 -3.18
N ARG A 70 -3.11 11.78 -4.35
CA ARG A 70 -3.22 13.10 -5.00
C ARG A 70 -4.04 14.10 -4.19
N ILE A 71 -5.15 13.65 -3.56
CA ILE A 71 -6.01 14.52 -2.75
C ILE A 71 -5.35 14.83 -1.41
N ALA A 72 -4.66 13.87 -0.79
CA ALA A 72 -3.87 14.12 0.40
C ALA A 72 -2.75 15.14 0.14
N ALA A 73 -2.02 14.98 -0.98
CA ALA A 73 -0.96 15.89 -1.38
C ALA A 73 -1.46 17.32 -1.61
N GLU A 74 -2.65 17.50 -2.19
CA GLU A 74 -3.26 18.82 -2.36
C GLU A 74 -3.52 19.54 -1.02
N LEU A 75 -3.93 18.78 0.01
CA LEU A 75 -4.11 19.36 1.34
C LEU A 75 -2.75 19.60 2.04
N MET A 76 -1.81 18.66 1.92
CA MET A 76 -0.46 18.80 2.47
C MET A 76 0.28 20.02 1.92
N ASP A 77 0.11 20.35 0.64
CA ASP A 77 0.73 21.52 0.02
C ASP A 77 0.31 22.85 0.70
N LYS A 78 -0.82 22.88 1.37
CA LYS A 78 -1.35 24.03 2.11
C LYS A 78 -0.83 24.14 3.55
N ASN A 79 -0.10 23.14 4.03
CA ASN A 79 0.51 23.17 5.36
C ASN A 79 1.69 24.17 5.40
N GLU A 80 1.92 24.76 6.56
CA GLU A 80 3.20 25.39 6.84
C GLU A 80 4.28 24.30 6.96
N PRO A 81 5.48 24.50 6.41
CA PRO A 81 6.56 23.53 6.56
C PRO A 81 7.01 23.41 8.01
N ASP A 82 7.38 22.20 8.42
CA ASP A 82 7.98 21.94 9.72
C ASP A 82 9.44 22.44 9.81
N GLU A 83 10.11 22.16 10.94
CA GLU A 83 11.49 22.54 11.19
C GLU A 83 12.48 21.94 10.17
N LYS A 84 12.12 20.86 9.49
CA LYS A 84 12.89 20.21 8.43
C LYS A 84 12.52 20.72 7.03
N GLY A 85 11.56 21.66 6.94
CA GLY A 85 11.02 22.17 5.68
C GLY A 85 10.00 21.23 5.03
N GLU A 86 9.50 20.22 5.74
CA GLU A 86 8.56 19.22 5.25
C GLU A 86 7.12 19.64 5.49
N LYS A 87 6.23 19.42 4.52
CA LYS A 87 4.78 19.67 4.61
C LYS A 87 3.97 18.41 4.80
N GLY A 88 4.54 17.25 4.50
CA GLY A 88 3.88 15.98 4.69
C GLY A 88 4.59 14.78 4.12
N VAL A 89 4.12 13.59 4.51
CA VAL A 89 4.62 12.31 4.02
C VAL A 89 3.47 11.36 3.69
N ILE A 90 3.59 10.68 2.57
CA ILE A 90 2.66 9.66 2.09
C ILE A 90 3.37 8.31 2.11
N ILE A 91 2.75 7.33 2.75
CA ILE A 91 3.25 5.95 2.83
C ILE A 91 2.24 5.03 2.15
N ASN A 92 2.64 4.38 1.07
CA ASN A 92 1.81 3.42 0.36
C ASN A 92 2.12 1.99 0.77
N THR A 93 1.16 1.10 0.64
CA THR A 93 1.32 -0.33 0.87
C THR A 93 1.32 -1.10 -0.43
N ALA A 94 2.51 -1.55 -0.86
CA ALA A 94 2.67 -2.49 -1.96
C ALA A 94 2.52 -3.95 -1.47
N SER A 95 3.34 -4.84 -1.95
CA SER A 95 3.52 -6.23 -1.51
C SER A 95 4.79 -6.81 -2.14
N VAL A 96 5.39 -7.82 -1.53
CA VAL A 96 6.39 -8.66 -2.20
C VAL A 96 5.87 -9.30 -3.48
N ALA A 97 4.54 -9.52 -3.59
CA ALA A 97 3.89 -9.99 -4.81
C ALA A 97 4.00 -9.01 -5.98
N GLY A 98 4.34 -7.75 -5.75
CA GLY A 98 4.67 -6.79 -6.80
C GLY A 98 6.01 -7.08 -7.48
N TYR A 99 6.89 -7.81 -6.83
CA TYR A 99 8.18 -8.28 -7.37
C TYR A 99 8.11 -9.73 -7.85
N GLU A 100 7.48 -10.60 -7.05
CA GLU A 100 7.50 -12.06 -7.22
C GLU A 100 6.09 -12.63 -7.11
N GLY A 101 5.24 -12.34 -8.12
CA GLY A 101 3.85 -12.83 -8.13
C GLY A 101 3.76 -14.34 -8.26
N GLN A 102 2.82 -14.94 -7.54
CA GLN A 102 2.51 -16.36 -7.61
C GLN A 102 1.47 -16.66 -8.70
N ILE A 103 1.36 -17.92 -9.07
CA ILE A 103 0.30 -18.40 -9.97
C ILE A 103 -1.07 -18.01 -9.41
N GLY A 104 -1.87 -17.31 -10.23
CA GLY A 104 -3.19 -16.82 -9.85
C GLY A 104 -3.21 -15.42 -9.24
N GLN A 105 -2.09 -14.72 -9.19
CA GLN A 105 -2.01 -13.36 -8.63
C GLN A 105 -1.86 -12.25 -9.69
N SER A 106 -2.21 -12.49 -10.95
CA SER A 106 -1.95 -11.55 -12.05
C SER A 106 -2.45 -10.13 -11.78
N ALA A 107 -3.71 -9.97 -11.37
CA ALA A 107 -4.29 -8.68 -11.05
C ALA A 107 -3.63 -8.04 -9.81
N TYR A 108 -3.45 -8.84 -8.75
CA TYR A 108 -2.84 -8.37 -7.50
C TYR A 108 -1.40 -7.94 -7.71
N SER A 109 -0.59 -8.79 -8.35
CA SER A 109 0.82 -8.47 -8.64
C SER A 109 0.96 -7.24 -9.54
N ALA A 110 0.14 -7.12 -10.60
CA ALA A 110 0.12 -5.95 -11.45
C ALA A 110 -0.23 -4.66 -10.66
N SER A 111 -1.25 -4.71 -9.80
CA SER A 111 -1.63 -3.57 -8.97
C SER A 111 -0.53 -3.15 -8.01
N LYS A 112 0.12 -4.11 -7.34
CA LYS A 112 1.18 -3.85 -6.35
C LYS A 112 2.50 -3.44 -7.00
N ALA A 113 2.83 -3.96 -8.18
CA ALA A 113 3.92 -3.47 -9.02
C ALA A 113 3.67 -2.03 -9.49
N GLY A 114 2.41 -1.69 -9.82
CA GLY A 114 2.02 -0.32 -10.14
C GLY A 114 2.25 0.65 -8.98
N VAL A 115 1.92 0.26 -7.75
CA VAL A 115 2.20 1.07 -6.54
C VAL A 115 3.70 1.26 -6.35
N ILE A 116 4.51 0.23 -6.57
CA ILE A 116 5.99 0.33 -6.54
C ILE A 116 6.47 1.34 -7.59
N GLY A 117 5.97 1.22 -8.84
CA GLY A 117 6.33 2.14 -9.92
C GLY A 117 5.92 3.60 -9.67
N LEU A 118 4.79 3.83 -9.00
CA LEU A 118 4.35 5.17 -8.61
C LEU A 118 5.27 5.84 -7.60
N THR A 119 5.95 5.10 -6.74
CA THR A 119 6.65 5.63 -5.56
C THR A 119 7.68 6.70 -5.94
N LEU A 120 8.63 6.38 -6.79
CA LEU A 120 9.69 7.32 -7.18
C LEU A 120 9.13 8.47 -8.04
N THR A 121 8.18 8.19 -8.91
CA THR A 121 7.57 9.22 -9.76
C THR A 121 6.82 10.24 -8.90
N ALA A 122 5.99 9.77 -7.97
CA ALA A 122 5.25 10.63 -7.05
C ALA A 122 6.20 11.44 -6.13
N ALA A 123 7.26 10.82 -5.61
CA ALA A 123 8.26 11.52 -4.81
C ALA A 123 8.93 12.66 -5.57
N ARG A 124 9.21 12.48 -6.87
CA ARG A 124 9.78 13.51 -7.75
C ARG A 124 8.79 14.63 -8.05
N ASP A 125 7.54 14.27 -8.37
CA ASP A 125 6.49 15.23 -8.68
C ASP A 125 6.17 16.13 -7.46
N LEU A 126 6.15 15.53 -6.27
CA LEU A 126 5.78 16.20 -5.03
C LEU A 126 6.96 16.87 -4.30
N ALA A 127 8.21 16.69 -4.76
CA ALA A 127 9.40 17.29 -4.15
C ALA A 127 9.30 18.80 -4.04
N ARG A 128 8.82 19.50 -5.08
CA ARG A 128 8.61 20.95 -5.06
C ARG A 128 7.54 21.41 -4.07
N HIS A 129 6.68 20.49 -3.62
CA HIS A 129 5.63 20.72 -2.63
C HIS A 129 6.05 20.31 -1.22
N ALA A 130 7.33 19.95 -1.03
CA ALA A 130 7.88 19.48 0.24
C ALA A 130 7.10 18.29 0.84
N VAL A 131 6.58 17.39 -0.01
CA VAL A 131 5.86 16.17 0.39
C VAL A 131 6.67 14.96 -0.06
N ARG A 132 7.01 14.07 0.89
CA ARG A 132 7.70 12.81 0.62
C ARG A 132 6.72 11.69 0.30
N VAL A 133 7.19 10.73 -0.50
CA VAL A 133 6.45 9.50 -0.80
C VAL A 133 7.36 8.30 -0.63
N CYS A 134 6.96 7.38 0.24
CA CYS A 134 7.61 6.07 0.38
C CYS A 134 6.57 4.95 0.27
N THR A 135 7.04 3.75 0.03
CA THR A 135 6.20 2.55 -0.04
C THR A 135 6.79 1.44 0.82
N ILE A 136 5.96 0.75 1.57
CA ILE A 136 6.32 -0.50 2.24
C ILE A 136 5.79 -1.65 1.38
N ALA A 137 6.65 -2.63 1.09
CA ALA A 137 6.29 -3.87 0.42
C ALA A 137 6.35 -5.02 1.44
N PRO A 138 5.26 -5.29 2.16
CA PRO A 138 5.24 -6.35 3.16
C PRO A 138 5.28 -7.73 2.54
N GLY A 139 5.89 -8.67 3.26
CA GLY A 139 5.69 -10.11 3.09
C GLY A 139 4.35 -10.53 3.70
N ILE A 140 4.35 -11.66 4.42
CA ILE A 140 3.14 -12.16 5.08
C ILE A 140 3.10 -11.69 6.52
N PHE A 141 1.98 -11.06 6.89
CA PHE A 141 1.72 -10.54 8.23
C PHE A 141 0.55 -11.26 8.88
N ASP A 142 0.62 -11.44 10.20
CA ASP A 142 -0.42 -12.06 11.01
C ASP A 142 -1.60 -11.10 11.23
N THR A 143 -2.37 -10.90 10.17
CA THR A 143 -3.55 -10.05 10.17
C THR A 143 -4.82 -10.87 10.37
N PRO A 144 -5.94 -10.27 10.79
CA PRO A 144 -7.21 -10.98 10.89
C PRO A 144 -7.60 -11.71 9.59
N LEU A 145 -7.29 -11.14 8.41
CA LEU A 145 -7.53 -11.79 7.12
C LEU A 145 -6.68 -13.05 6.97
N MET A 146 -5.41 -13.02 7.37
CA MET A 146 -4.51 -14.17 7.29
C MET A 146 -4.86 -15.25 8.32
N GLN A 147 -5.35 -14.86 9.49
CA GLN A 147 -5.81 -15.80 10.54
C GLN A 147 -7.04 -16.61 10.10
N LEU A 148 -7.86 -16.07 9.20
CA LEU A 148 -9.00 -16.79 8.62
C LEU A 148 -8.60 -17.73 7.48
N ALA A 149 -7.36 -17.66 6.98
CA ALA A 149 -6.90 -18.54 5.92
C ALA A 149 -6.65 -19.97 6.45
N PRO A 150 -7.05 -21.02 5.71
CA PRO A 150 -6.79 -22.40 6.12
C PRO A 150 -5.29 -22.71 6.19
N ASP A 151 -4.89 -23.68 7.04
CA ASP A 151 -3.48 -24.08 7.23
C ASP A 151 -2.80 -24.44 5.92
N LYS A 152 -3.49 -25.14 5.01
CA LYS A 152 -2.98 -25.44 3.66
C LYS A 152 -2.54 -24.21 2.84
N VAL A 153 -2.98 -23.02 3.22
CA VAL A 153 -2.56 -21.75 2.63
C VAL A 153 -1.46 -21.10 3.47
N ARG A 154 -1.58 -21.18 4.80
CA ARG A 154 -0.68 -20.54 5.75
C ARG A 154 0.69 -21.22 5.81
N ASP A 155 0.71 -22.58 5.86
CA ASP A 155 1.94 -23.34 6.04
C ASP A 155 2.97 -23.12 4.92
N PRO A 156 2.62 -23.19 3.62
CA PRO A 156 3.58 -22.89 2.55
C PRO A 156 4.09 -21.45 2.57
N LEU A 157 3.26 -20.50 3.03
CA LEU A 157 3.67 -19.10 3.17
C LEU A 157 4.64 -18.94 4.33
N LEU A 158 4.40 -19.63 5.46
CA LEU A 158 5.31 -19.64 6.60
C LEU A 158 6.66 -20.23 6.21
N GLU A 159 6.68 -21.36 5.49
CA GLU A 159 7.90 -22.00 4.98
C GLU A 159 8.74 -21.09 4.06
N SER A 160 8.12 -20.09 3.44
CA SER A 160 8.83 -19.14 2.57
C SER A 160 9.58 -18.06 3.35
N THR A 161 9.26 -17.84 4.63
CA THR A 161 9.99 -16.90 5.50
C THR A 161 11.35 -17.50 5.90
N GLN A 162 12.36 -16.64 6.03
CA GLN A 162 13.70 -17.08 6.41
C GLN A 162 13.95 -16.87 7.91
N PHE A 163 14.27 -15.66 8.30
CA PHE A 163 14.46 -15.29 9.69
C PHE A 163 13.98 -13.85 9.94
N PRO A 164 13.18 -13.63 10.98
CA PRO A 164 12.56 -14.60 11.89
C PRO A 164 11.57 -15.52 11.18
N HIS A 165 11.55 -16.84 11.52
CA HIS A 165 10.69 -17.82 10.89
C HIS A 165 9.27 -17.77 11.48
N ARG A 166 8.56 -16.70 11.16
CA ARG A 166 7.17 -16.41 11.56
C ARG A 166 6.57 -15.37 10.63
N PHE A 167 5.27 -15.19 10.71
CA PHE A 167 4.61 -14.04 10.09
C PHE A 167 5.00 -12.73 10.79
N GLY A 168 5.08 -11.65 10.04
CA GLY A 168 5.28 -10.32 10.58
C GLY A 168 4.09 -9.89 11.45
N GLN A 169 4.35 -9.11 12.48
CA GLN A 169 3.28 -8.56 13.30
C GLN A 169 2.86 -7.18 12.73
N PRO A 170 1.56 -6.82 12.78
CA PRO A 170 1.11 -5.49 12.34
C PRO A 170 1.87 -4.32 12.99
N SER A 171 2.34 -4.48 14.24
CA SER A 171 3.20 -3.50 14.90
C SER A 171 4.52 -3.28 14.19
N GLU A 172 5.13 -4.33 13.61
CA GLU A 172 6.40 -4.20 12.88
C GLU A 172 6.23 -3.38 11.57
N PHE A 173 5.06 -3.46 10.94
CA PHE A 173 4.71 -2.57 9.84
C PHE A 173 4.55 -1.13 10.33
N ALA A 174 3.87 -0.93 11.45
CA ALA A 174 3.68 0.39 12.05
C ALA A 174 5.02 1.02 12.48
N ASP A 175 5.93 0.25 13.07
CA ASP A 175 7.26 0.72 13.46
C ASP A 175 8.06 1.23 12.24
N LEU A 176 8.01 0.53 11.11
CA LEU A 176 8.64 1.01 9.88
C LEU A 176 7.95 2.26 9.33
N ALA A 177 6.62 2.33 9.40
CA ALA A 177 5.89 3.52 8.98
C ALA A 177 6.24 4.74 9.84
N VAL A 178 6.35 4.57 11.15
CA VAL A 178 6.82 5.62 12.08
C VAL A 178 8.25 6.03 11.73
N HIS A 179 9.15 5.06 11.48
CA HIS A 179 10.52 5.38 11.08
C HIS A 179 10.57 6.20 9.76
N ILE A 180 9.73 5.88 8.77
CA ILE A 180 9.63 6.67 7.53
C ILE A 180 9.15 8.10 7.83
N VAL A 181 8.19 8.28 8.74
CA VAL A 181 7.72 9.61 9.15
C VAL A 181 8.84 10.41 9.79
N GLU A 182 9.60 9.84 10.71
CA GLU A 182 10.64 10.53 11.48
C GLU A 182 11.92 10.78 10.68
N ASN A 183 12.22 9.93 9.70
CA ASN A 183 13.42 10.00 8.88
C ASN A 183 13.18 10.77 7.57
N ALA A 184 13.33 12.08 7.62
CA ALA A 184 13.10 12.99 6.48
C ALA A 184 13.99 12.71 5.25
N TYR A 185 15.07 11.90 5.38
CA TYR A 185 15.94 11.56 4.25
C TYR A 185 15.41 10.37 3.43
N LEU A 186 14.41 9.64 3.95
CA LEU A 186 13.72 8.58 3.21
C LEU A 186 12.66 9.20 2.28
N ASN A 187 12.91 9.13 0.97
CA ASN A 187 11.97 9.60 -0.05
C ASN A 187 12.15 8.82 -1.35
N GLY A 188 11.06 8.45 -1.99
CA GLY A 188 11.05 7.76 -3.28
C GLY A 188 11.42 6.27 -3.23
N GLU A 189 11.54 5.68 -2.04
CA GLU A 189 11.98 4.29 -1.86
C GLU A 189 10.81 3.35 -1.56
N THR A 190 10.94 2.12 -2.06
CA THR A 190 10.07 0.99 -1.69
C THR A 190 10.85 0.01 -0.83
N ILE A 191 10.48 -0.08 0.44
CA ILE A 191 11.17 -0.90 1.44
C ILE A 191 10.46 -2.25 1.58
N ARG A 192 11.17 -3.34 1.31
CA ARG A 192 10.67 -4.69 1.60
C ARG A 192 10.72 -4.96 3.11
N LEU A 193 9.61 -5.45 3.66
CA LEU A 193 9.50 -5.88 5.05
C LEU A 193 8.95 -7.32 5.06
N ASP A 194 9.83 -8.32 4.92
CA ASP A 194 9.42 -9.65 4.47
C ASP A 194 10.20 -10.83 5.06
N SER A 195 11.00 -10.63 6.11
CA SER A 195 11.78 -11.73 6.72
C SER A 195 12.68 -12.49 5.72
N GLY A 196 13.22 -11.79 4.70
CA GLY A 196 14.02 -12.39 3.64
C GLY A 196 13.25 -13.31 2.67
N MET A 197 11.92 -13.23 2.70
CA MET A 197 11.04 -14.05 1.86
C MET A 197 11.30 -13.79 0.36
N ARG A 198 11.27 -14.88 -0.40
CA ARG A 198 11.10 -14.85 -1.86
C ARG A 198 9.99 -15.81 -2.22
N MET A 199 8.92 -15.28 -2.83
CA MET A 199 7.73 -16.07 -3.11
C MET A 199 8.02 -17.14 -4.16
N LYS A 200 7.69 -18.38 -3.84
CA LYS A 200 7.75 -19.48 -4.82
C LYS A 200 6.59 -19.32 -5.82
N PRO A 201 6.68 -19.90 -7.04
CA PRO A 201 5.59 -19.83 -8.01
C PRO A 201 4.25 -20.42 -7.51
N ARG A 202 4.33 -21.28 -6.51
CA ARG A 202 3.20 -21.91 -5.81
C ARG A 202 3.50 -22.05 -4.34
#